data_0d0f5eeb8ee33bb350509c069bc715f2
#
_entry.id   0d0f5eeb8ee33bb350509c069bc715f2
#
_cell.length_a   1.000
_cell.length_b   1.000
_cell.length_c   1.000
_cell.angle_alpha   90.00
_cell.angle_beta   90.00
_cell.angle_gamma   90.00
#
_symmetry.space_group_name_H-M   'P 1'
#
loop_
_entity.id
_entity.type
_entity.pdbx_description
1 polymer ?
#
loop_
_entity_poly.entity_id
_entity_poly.type
_entity_poly.pdbx_seq_one_letter_code
_entity_poly.pdbx_strand_id
1 'polypeptide(L)'
;SSAASDVYKRQDPDAVRPNALMLGYPVITSGPLAHRGSFDCLLGDNSDNQVALDAVSIERHIDAKTPPVFVWHTITDDCVPVENTLMLVDACKKAGVPVEAHLFPQGGHGLALGTAETAWQGVNGIEPCVQQWPVLANAWLRRLFA
;
A
#
# COMPACT_ATOMS: atom_id res chain seq x y z
N SER A 1 -14.50 16.36 -7.55
CA SER A 1 -15.50 16.09 -8.33
C SER A 1 -16.34 14.87 -7.98
N SER A 2 -17.55 15.14 -7.51
CA SER A 2 -18.50 14.13 -7.04
C SER A 2 -18.99 13.14 -8.12
N ALA A 3 -18.93 13.51 -9.40
CA ALA A 3 -19.42 12.67 -10.50
C ALA A 3 -18.59 11.38 -10.69
N ALA A 4 -17.28 11.41 -10.49
CA ALA A 4 -16.43 10.22 -10.60
C ALA A 4 -16.71 9.23 -9.46
N SER A 5 -16.90 9.72 -8.22
CA SER A 5 -17.22 8.87 -7.07
C SER A 5 -18.60 8.21 -7.18
N ASP A 6 -19.58 8.86 -7.84
CA ASP A 6 -20.90 8.30 -8.04
C ASP A 6 -20.94 7.21 -9.13
N VAL A 7 -20.06 7.29 -10.13
CA VAL A 7 -19.88 6.22 -11.13
C VAL A 7 -19.32 4.95 -10.49
N TYR A 8 -18.32 5.07 -9.61
CA TYR A 8 -17.76 3.93 -8.89
C TYR A 8 -18.73 3.28 -7.89
N LYS A 9 -19.61 4.08 -7.27
CA LYS A 9 -20.63 3.56 -6.34
C LYS A 9 -21.75 2.76 -7.03
N ARG A 10 -21.89 2.89 -8.35
CA ARG A 10 -22.92 2.18 -9.14
C ARG A 10 -22.43 0.90 -9.80
N GLN A 11 -21.14 0.62 -9.71
CA GLN A 11 -20.56 -0.61 -10.27
C GLN A 11 -20.72 -1.77 -9.26
N ASP A 12 -20.96 -2.96 -9.78
CA ASP A 12 -20.88 -4.18 -8.99
C ASP A 12 -19.45 -4.31 -8.43
N PRO A 13 -19.26 -4.32 -7.10
CA PRO A 13 -17.94 -4.43 -6.49
C PRO A 13 -17.15 -5.64 -6.99
N ASP A 14 -17.82 -6.75 -7.31
CA ASP A 14 -17.16 -7.96 -7.80
C ASP A 14 -16.69 -7.79 -9.26
N ALA A 15 -17.40 -7.00 -10.06
CA ALA A 15 -17.01 -6.71 -11.46
C ALA A 15 -15.78 -5.79 -11.59
N VAL A 16 -15.50 -4.98 -10.57
CA VAL A 16 -14.37 -4.02 -10.56
C VAL A 16 -13.21 -4.45 -9.66
N ARG A 17 -13.32 -5.64 -9.04
CA ARG A 17 -12.27 -6.17 -8.17
C ARG A 17 -11.01 -6.48 -8.98
N PRO A 18 -9.83 -5.97 -8.59
CA PRO A 18 -8.57 -6.31 -9.24
C PRO A 18 -8.23 -7.79 -9.01
N ASN A 19 -7.49 -8.39 -9.94
CA ASN A 19 -7.03 -9.77 -9.80
C ASN A 19 -5.86 -9.92 -8.81
N ALA A 20 -5.14 -8.85 -8.54
CA ALA A 20 -4.01 -8.79 -7.62
C ALA A 20 -3.75 -7.35 -7.19
N LEU A 21 -3.11 -7.17 -6.04
CA LEU A 21 -2.65 -5.87 -5.52
C LEU A 21 -1.13 -5.86 -5.48
N MET A 22 -0.52 -4.79 -6.02
CA MET A 22 0.91 -4.54 -5.92
C MET A 22 1.12 -3.18 -5.25
N LEU A 23 1.70 -3.18 -4.06
CA LEU A 23 1.78 -2.03 -3.19
C LEU A 23 3.24 -1.70 -2.86
N GLY A 24 3.62 -0.44 -3.02
CA GLY A 24 4.90 0.09 -2.53
C GLY A 24 4.66 1.01 -1.35
N TYR A 25 5.33 0.77 -0.22
CA TYR A 25 5.29 1.63 0.98
C TYR A 25 3.89 2.19 1.30
N PRO A 26 2.86 1.32 1.43
CA PRO A 26 1.48 1.78 1.50
C PRO A 26 1.13 2.41 2.84
N VAL A 27 0.24 3.40 2.82
CA VAL A 27 -0.48 3.87 4.01
C VAL A 27 -1.63 2.89 4.26
N ILE A 28 -1.66 2.25 5.42
CA ILE A 28 -2.62 1.19 5.76
C ILE A 28 -3.49 1.59 6.96
N THR A 29 -2.87 1.93 8.09
CA THR A 29 -3.60 2.19 9.33
C THR A 29 -3.90 3.67 9.56
N SER A 30 -5.08 3.96 10.09
CA SER A 30 -5.44 5.28 10.64
C SER A 30 -5.11 5.43 12.13
N GLY A 31 -4.52 4.40 12.74
CA GLY A 31 -4.16 4.35 14.16
C GLY A 31 -2.91 5.16 14.52
N PRO A 32 -2.25 4.85 15.66
CA PRO A 32 -1.11 5.62 16.17
C PRO A 32 0.11 5.69 15.24
N LEU A 33 0.23 4.75 14.29
CA LEU A 33 1.31 4.68 13.30
C LEU A 33 0.87 5.19 11.92
N ALA A 34 -0.21 5.96 11.88
CA ALA A 34 -0.74 6.54 10.65
C ALA A 34 0.17 7.63 10.08
N HIS A 35 0.27 7.70 8.77
CA HIS A 35 0.66 8.93 8.09
C HIS A 35 -0.54 9.89 8.07
N ARG A 36 -0.69 10.72 9.13
CA ARG A 36 -1.87 11.58 9.36
C ARG A 36 -2.22 12.46 8.15
N GLY A 37 -1.24 13.05 7.49
CA GLY A 37 -1.47 13.91 6.33
C GLY A 37 -2.27 13.23 5.20
N SER A 38 -2.12 11.90 5.01
CA SER A 38 -2.92 11.16 4.05
C SER A 38 -4.40 11.12 4.45
N PHE A 39 -4.70 10.90 5.72
CA PHE A 39 -6.08 10.85 6.23
C PHE A 39 -6.72 12.24 6.29
N ASP A 40 -5.95 13.27 6.62
CA ASP A 40 -6.40 14.66 6.60
C ASP A 40 -6.82 15.08 5.18
N CYS A 41 -6.01 14.74 4.18
CA CYS A 41 -6.33 14.99 2.77
C CYS A 41 -7.52 14.16 2.28
N LEU A 42 -7.64 12.89 2.71
CA LEU A 42 -8.69 11.98 2.26
C LEU A 42 -10.05 12.33 2.85
N LEU A 43 -10.09 12.64 4.14
CA LEU A 43 -11.31 12.79 4.92
C LEU A 43 -11.74 14.25 5.11
N GLY A 44 -10.83 15.24 4.90
CA GLY A 44 -11.12 16.66 5.07
C GLY A 44 -11.66 16.94 6.48
N ASP A 45 -12.83 17.57 6.55
CA ASP A 45 -13.46 17.93 7.84
C ASP A 45 -13.80 16.72 8.74
N ASN A 46 -13.75 15.50 8.21
CA ASN A 46 -13.97 14.27 8.96
C ASN A 46 -12.67 13.57 9.42
N SER A 47 -11.51 14.21 9.27
CA SER A 47 -10.21 13.60 9.59
C SER A 47 -10.02 13.26 11.07
N ASP A 48 -10.78 13.89 11.98
CA ASP A 48 -10.79 13.58 13.41
C ASP A 48 -11.97 12.70 13.84
N ASN A 49 -12.82 12.29 12.89
CA ASN A 49 -13.96 11.42 13.18
C ASN A 49 -13.48 9.95 13.20
N GLN A 50 -13.55 9.31 14.38
CA GLN A 50 -13.08 7.93 14.53
C GLN A 50 -13.81 6.92 13.64
N VAL A 51 -15.10 7.11 13.37
CA VAL A 51 -15.87 6.22 12.48
C VAL A 51 -15.38 6.35 11.03
N ALA A 52 -15.07 7.58 10.59
CA ALA A 52 -14.51 7.82 9.27
C ALA A 52 -13.08 7.25 9.14
N LEU A 53 -12.26 7.43 10.16
CA LEU A 53 -10.91 6.85 10.25
C LEU A 53 -10.94 5.32 10.20
N ASP A 54 -11.82 4.71 10.98
CA ASP A 54 -11.97 3.24 11.00
C ASP A 54 -12.43 2.69 9.65
N ALA A 55 -13.30 3.42 8.95
CA ALA A 55 -13.80 3.04 7.63
C ALA A 55 -12.74 3.06 6.52
N VAL A 56 -11.63 3.76 6.71
CA VAL A 56 -10.51 3.85 5.76
C VAL A 56 -9.23 3.18 6.25
N SER A 57 -9.27 2.52 7.40
CA SER A 57 -8.17 1.77 7.99
C SER A 57 -8.11 0.38 7.36
N ILE A 58 -7.24 0.21 6.36
CA ILE A 58 -7.24 -0.93 5.44
C ILE A 58 -7.12 -2.28 6.18
N GLU A 59 -6.28 -2.37 7.20
CA GLU A 59 -6.06 -3.60 7.98
C GLU A 59 -7.32 -4.14 8.64
N ARG A 60 -8.35 -3.31 8.80
CA ARG A 60 -9.65 -3.70 9.37
C ARG A 60 -10.64 -4.26 8.35
N HIS A 61 -10.33 -4.10 7.06
CA HIS A 61 -11.23 -4.46 5.95
C HIS A 61 -10.68 -5.59 5.08
N ILE A 62 -9.54 -6.17 5.44
CA ILE A 62 -9.01 -7.36 4.76
C ILE A 62 -9.88 -8.57 5.10
N ASP A 63 -10.39 -9.22 4.07
CA ASP A 63 -11.23 -10.41 4.17
C ASP A 63 -10.84 -11.46 3.12
N ALA A 64 -11.52 -12.61 3.12
CA ALA A 64 -11.26 -13.71 2.19
C ALA A 64 -11.51 -13.36 0.71
N LYS A 65 -12.14 -12.23 0.41
CA LYS A 65 -12.35 -11.72 -0.95
C LYS A 65 -11.26 -10.76 -1.39
N THR A 66 -10.38 -10.36 -0.50
CA THR A 66 -9.23 -9.50 -0.84
C THR A 66 -8.32 -10.25 -1.82
N PRO A 67 -7.95 -9.61 -2.95
CA PRO A 67 -7.04 -10.22 -3.92
C PRO A 67 -5.68 -10.53 -3.32
N PRO A 68 -4.89 -11.45 -3.94
CA PRO A 68 -3.51 -11.68 -3.56
C PRO A 68 -2.69 -10.39 -3.56
N VAL A 69 -1.80 -10.25 -2.58
CA VAL A 69 -1.04 -9.02 -2.32
C VAL A 69 0.45 -9.26 -2.51
N PHE A 70 1.09 -8.40 -3.28
CA PHE A 70 2.54 -8.17 -3.24
C PHE A 70 2.78 -6.82 -2.60
N VAL A 71 3.65 -6.73 -1.60
CA VAL A 71 3.97 -5.47 -0.93
C VAL A 71 5.46 -5.35 -0.66
N TRP A 72 6.01 -4.14 -0.81
CA TRP A 72 7.37 -3.84 -0.39
C TRP A 72 7.44 -2.52 0.37
N HIS A 73 8.44 -2.39 1.24
CA HIS A 73 8.67 -1.22 2.08
C HIS A 73 10.14 -1.14 2.48
N THR A 74 10.59 0.01 2.94
CA THR A 74 11.90 0.18 3.57
C THR A 74 11.75 0.32 5.09
N ILE A 75 12.68 -0.27 5.84
CA ILE A 75 12.65 -0.22 7.32
C ILE A 75 12.83 1.20 7.84
N THR A 76 13.57 2.03 7.11
CA THR A 76 13.89 3.41 7.53
C THR A 76 13.03 4.46 6.83
N ASP A 77 11.84 4.08 6.33
CA ASP A 77 10.89 5.04 5.79
C ASP A 77 10.51 6.07 6.87
N ASP A 78 10.81 7.33 6.59
CA ASP A 78 10.68 8.45 7.53
C ASP A 78 9.33 9.18 7.41
N CYS A 79 8.48 8.75 6.50
CA CYS A 79 7.18 9.35 6.23
C CYS A 79 6.04 8.40 6.59
N VAL A 80 6.07 7.17 6.07
CA VAL A 80 5.10 6.12 6.39
C VAL A 80 5.79 5.00 7.16
N PRO A 81 5.52 4.83 8.45
CA PRO A 81 6.14 3.77 9.25
C PRO A 81 5.96 2.39 8.63
N VAL A 82 7.04 1.60 8.58
CA VAL A 82 7.03 0.23 8.01
C VAL A 82 6.00 -0.68 8.65
N GLU A 83 5.58 -0.38 9.85
CA GLU A 83 4.52 -1.08 10.59
C GLU A 83 3.19 -1.09 9.83
N ASN A 84 2.93 -0.10 8.94
CA ASN A 84 1.78 -0.14 8.04
C ASN A 84 1.81 -1.42 7.19
N THR A 85 2.95 -1.76 6.59
CA THR A 85 3.12 -3.01 5.83
C THR A 85 3.01 -4.24 6.73
N LEU A 86 3.58 -4.22 7.93
CA LEU A 86 3.47 -5.33 8.88
C LEU A 86 2.03 -5.60 9.30
N MET A 87 1.23 -4.55 9.54
CA MET A 87 -0.20 -4.67 9.85
C MET A 87 -0.99 -5.25 8.67
N LEU A 88 -0.69 -4.83 7.43
CA LEU A 88 -1.30 -5.41 6.23
C LEU A 88 -1.00 -6.90 6.11
N VAL A 89 0.26 -7.30 6.27
CA VAL A 89 0.69 -8.70 6.21
C VAL A 89 -0.01 -9.55 7.27
N ASP A 90 -0.09 -9.05 8.50
CA ASP A 90 -0.81 -9.74 9.59
C ASP A 90 -2.30 -9.88 9.29
N ALA A 91 -2.95 -8.84 8.79
CA ALA A 91 -4.35 -8.87 8.39
C ALA A 91 -4.60 -9.87 7.24
N CYS A 92 -3.76 -9.86 6.20
CA CYS A 92 -3.82 -10.84 5.10
C CYS A 92 -3.67 -12.26 5.61
N LYS A 93 -2.69 -12.53 6.47
CA LYS A 93 -2.46 -13.84 7.08
C LYS A 93 -3.69 -14.33 7.86
N LYS A 94 -4.29 -13.46 8.68
CA LYS A 94 -5.48 -13.77 9.48
C LYS A 94 -6.70 -14.09 8.61
N ALA A 95 -6.85 -13.39 7.48
CA ALA A 95 -7.93 -13.58 6.52
C ALA A 95 -7.69 -14.73 5.52
N GLY A 96 -6.52 -15.38 5.52
CA GLY A 96 -6.16 -16.42 4.56
C GLY A 96 -5.85 -15.88 3.15
N VAL A 97 -5.54 -14.58 3.03
CA VAL A 97 -5.18 -13.93 1.76
C VAL A 97 -3.70 -14.19 1.45
N PRO A 98 -3.36 -14.69 0.25
CA PRO A 98 -1.97 -14.84 -0.16
C PRO A 98 -1.25 -13.49 -0.17
N VAL A 99 -0.13 -13.39 0.55
CA VAL A 99 0.66 -12.16 0.62
C VAL A 99 2.15 -12.49 0.48
N GLU A 100 2.84 -11.72 -0.38
CA GLU A 100 4.31 -11.73 -0.49
C GLU A 100 4.81 -10.34 -0.11
N ALA A 101 5.71 -10.27 0.89
CA ALA A 101 6.21 -9.01 1.44
C ALA A 101 7.75 -8.96 1.39
N HIS A 102 8.28 -7.82 0.96
CA HIS A 102 9.71 -7.55 0.91
C HIS A 102 10.03 -6.28 1.70
N LEU A 103 10.86 -6.43 2.73
CA LEU A 103 11.33 -5.31 3.55
C LEU A 103 12.81 -5.06 3.25
N PHE A 104 13.10 -3.88 2.74
CA PHE A 104 14.48 -3.45 2.46
C PHE A 104 15.07 -2.71 3.66
N PRO A 105 16.38 -2.86 3.94
CA PRO A 105 16.96 -2.37 5.19
C PRO A 105 16.96 -0.85 5.31
N GLN A 106 17.03 -0.13 4.20
CA GLN A 106 17.17 1.32 4.19
C GLN A 106 16.47 1.97 3.00
N GLY A 107 16.18 3.25 3.13
CA GLY A 107 15.57 4.14 2.14
C GLY A 107 14.48 5.00 2.76
N GLY A 108 14.25 6.19 2.22
CA GLY A 108 13.14 7.06 2.58
C GLY A 108 11.85 6.67 1.86
N HIS A 109 10.84 7.52 2.01
CA HIS A 109 9.56 7.32 1.32
C HIS A 109 9.62 7.69 -0.17
N GLY A 110 8.79 7.06 -0.98
CA GLY A 110 8.57 7.50 -2.37
C GLY A 110 9.67 7.12 -3.36
N LEU A 111 10.45 6.08 -3.09
CA LEU A 111 11.62 5.67 -3.90
C LEU A 111 11.27 5.19 -5.32
N ALA A 112 10.05 4.79 -5.59
CA ALA A 112 9.63 4.21 -6.86
C ALA A 112 10.57 3.07 -7.29
N LEU A 113 11.38 3.22 -8.34
CA LEU A 113 12.33 2.19 -8.77
C LEU A 113 13.64 2.20 -7.97
N GLY A 114 13.91 3.24 -7.19
CA GLY A 114 15.18 3.42 -6.49
C GLY A 114 16.36 3.64 -7.42
N THR A 115 16.12 4.06 -8.67
CA THR A 115 17.10 4.26 -9.73
C THR A 115 17.23 5.74 -10.11
N ALA A 116 18.19 6.07 -10.96
CA ALA A 116 18.40 7.43 -11.44
C ALA A 116 17.19 7.98 -12.23
N GLU A 117 16.40 7.11 -12.88
CA GLU A 117 15.21 7.50 -13.64
C GLU A 117 14.08 8.02 -12.74
N THR A 118 14.02 7.54 -11.49
CA THR A 118 13.00 7.96 -10.52
C THR A 118 13.55 8.83 -9.41
N ALA A 119 14.86 9.13 -9.46
CA ALA A 119 15.50 10.01 -8.49
C ALA A 119 14.98 11.44 -8.58
N TRP A 120 14.78 12.06 -7.45
CA TRP A 120 14.42 13.47 -7.35
C TRP A 120 15.68 14.31 -7.00
N GLN A 121 15.74 15.52 -7.50
CA GLN A 121 16.91 16.39 -7.32
C GLN A 121 18.25 15.71 -7.70
N GLY A 122 18.22 14.84 -8.71
CA GLY A 122 19.40 14.25 -9.34
C GLY A 122 19.99 13.01 -8.64
N VAL A 123 19.95 12.92 -7.31
CA VAL A 123 20.58 11.82 -6.55
C VAL A 123 19.71 11.27 -5.40
N ASN A 124 18.75 12.06 -4.92
CA ASN A 124 17.88 11.62 -3.83
C ASN A 124 16.91 10.55 -4.33
N GLY A 125 16.79 9.46 -3.58
CA GLY A 125 15.93 8.33 -3.95
C GLY A 125 16.63 7.26 -4.78
N ILE A 126 17.96 7.33 -4.98
CA ILE A 126 18.74 6.22 -5.53
C ILE A 126 19.07 5.27 -4.37
N GLU A 127 18.45 4.08 -4.39
CA GLU A 127 18.63 3.10 -3.32
C GLU A 127 18.82 1.69 -3.92
N PRO A 128 20.06 1.22 -4.04
CA PRO A 128 20.38 -0.04 -4.72
C PRO A 128 19.65 -1.26 -4.15
N CYS A 129 19.41 -1.31 -2.84
CA CYS A 129 18.73 -2.47 -2.24
C CYS A 129 17.26 -2.56 -2.68
N VAL A 130 16.63 -1.42 -3.00
CA VAL A 130 15.23 -1.35 -3.44
C VAL A 130 15.07 -1.73 -4.91
N GLN A 131 16.09 -1.54 -5.75
CA GLN A 131 16.02 -1.76 -7.22
C GLN A 131 15.64 -3.20 -7.62
N GLN A 132 15.63 -4.12 -6.69
CA GLN A 132 15.27 -5.51 -6.94
C GLN A 132 13.75 -5.77 -6.91
N TRP A 133 12.95 -4.87 -6.33
CA TRP A 133 11.53 -5.14 -6.16
C TRP A 133 10.78 -5.42 -7.48
N PRO A 134 11.09 -4.78 -8.64
CA PRO A 134 10.38 -5.10 -9.88
C PRO A 134 10.63 -6.52 -10.38
N VAL A 135 11.85 -7.05 -10.15
CA VAL A 135 12.19 -8.44 -10.50
C VAL A 135 11.42 -9.41 -9.62
N LEU A 136 11.35 -9.14 -8.31
CA LEU A 136 10.58 -9.92 -7.33
C LEU A 136 9.08 -9.90 -7.67
N ALA A 137 8.54 -8.71 -7.97
CA ALA A 137 7.15 -8.55 -8.38
C ALA A 137 6.81 -9.29 -9.67
N ASN A 138 7.70 -9.25 -10.68
CA ASN A 138 7.50 -10.01 -11.91
C ASN A 138 7.52 -11.52 -11.66
N ALA A 139 8.41 -12.01 -10.82
CA ALA A 139 8.44 -13.42 -10.43
C ALA A 139 7.16 -13.84 -9.69
N TRP A 140 6.66 -12.97 -8.80
CA TRP A 140 5.38 -13.18 -8.11
C TRP A 140 4.20 -13.25 -9.09
N LEU A 141 4.09 -12.29 -10.02
CA LEU A 141 3.03 -12.28 -11.05
C LEU A 141 3.05 -13.55 -11.91
N ARG A 142 4.23 -14.01 -12.33
CA ARG A 142 4.36 -15.24 -13.11
C ARG A 142 3.87 -16.47 -12.35
N ARG A 143 4.08 -16.54 -11.02
CA ARG A 143 3.55 -17.66 -10.20
C ARG A 143 2.04 -17.56 -10.01
N LEU A 144 1.52 -16.33 -9.93
CA LEU A 144 0.10 -16.11 -9.68
C LEU A 144 -0.78 -16.39 -10.89
N PHE A 145 -0.28 -16.13 -12.11
CA PHE A 145 -1.02 -16.21 -13.36
C PHE A 145 -0.46 -17.27 -14.35
N ALA A 146 0.32 -18.23 -13.83
CA ALA A 146 0.87 -19.35 -14.63
C ALA A 146 -0.19 -20.38 -15.01
#